data_720006eb111cb2bbb8869a12659e231c
#
_entry.id   720006eb111cb2bbb8869a12659e231c
#
_cell.length_a   1.000
_cell.length_b   1.000
_cell.length_c   1.000
_cell.angle_alpha   90.00
_cell.angle_beta   90.00
_cell.angle_gamma   90.00
#
_symmetry.space_group_name_H-M   'P 1'
#
loop_
_entity.id
_entity.type
_entity.pdbx_description
1 polymer ?
#
loop_
_entity_poly.entity_id
_entity_poly.type
_entity_poly.pdbx_seq_one_letter_code
_entity_poly.pdbx_strand_id
1 'polypeptide(L)'
;MKSLCLTLFLFCQTALTNFDFTYSNNKEFVNGIIECTQLSNSFLPPHSRSIIIISVAQAALESDWGKSRFAQEGNNFYGVIESDPTSKHLKALGNPSIMIRVYDKKCESVADYINLLNTHHLFKDYQELRIKQYVSGEVNVMALVETLKGYAVDPAYILKLKATIRYLLKEYPRLFHISVDA
;
A
#
# COMPACT_ATOMS: atom_id res chain seq x y z
N MET A 1 13.14 -23.01 -16.78
CA MET A 1 12.15 -22.36 -15.92
C MET A 1 12.70 -21.21 -15.03
N LYS A 2 13.96 -21.23 -14.57
CA LYS A 2 14.56 -20.13 -13.77
C LYS A 2 14.79 -18.83 -14.57
N SER A 3 15.04 -18.90 -15.88
CA SER A 3 15.34 -17.73 -16.72
C SER A 3 14.10 -16.86 -17.03
N LEU A 4 12.91 -17.48 -17.12
CA LEU A 4 11.66 -16.75 -17.42
C LEU A 4 11.17 -15.90 -16.22
N CYS A 5 11.44 -16.37 -15.00
CA CYS A 5 11.07 -15.65 -13.78
C CYS A 5 11.93 -14.40 -13.55
N LEU A 6 13.21 -14.46 -13.93
CA LEU A 6 14.15 -13.35 -13.79
C LEU A 6 13.84 -12.21 -14.78
N THR A 7 13.42 -12.54 -15.99
CA THR A 7 13.03 -11.53 -16.99
C THR A 7 11.71 -10.85 -16.63
N LEU A 8 10.71 -11.56 -16.08
CA LEU A 8 9.46 -10.96 -15.60
C LEU A 8 9.70 -10.00 -14.43
N PHE A 9 10.61 -10.35 -13.51
CA PHE A 9 10.96 -9.51 -12.35
C PHE A 9 11.66 -8.21 -12.79
N LEU A 10 12.55 -8.27 -13.79
CA LEU A 10 13.19 -7.08 -14.38
C LEU A 10 12.19 -6.18 -15.12
N PHE A 11 11.23 -6.75 -15.88
CA PHE A 11 10.17 -5.97 -16.54
C PHE A 11 9.23 -5.29 -15.54
N CYS A 12 8.93 -5.93 -14.39
CA CYS A 12 8.14 -5.35 -13.31
C CYS A 12 8.84 -4.12 -12.72
N GLN A 13 10.13 -4.19 -12.45
CA GLN A 13 10.90 -3.06 -11.92
C GLN A 13 10.95 -1.89 -12.92
N THR A 14 11.14 -2.12 -14.22
CA THR A 14 11.19 -1.04 -15.21
C THR A 14 9.82 -0.38 -15.44
N ALA A 15 8.71 -1.08 -15.34
CA ALA A 15 7.38 -0.49 -15.45
C ALA A 15 7.04 0.40 -14.24
N LEU A 16 7.36 -0.05 -13.03
CA LEU A 16 7.18 0.73 -11.80
C LEU A 16 8.09 1.97 -11.75
N THR A 17 9.32 1.89 -12.28
CA THR A 17 10.26 3.01 -12.34
C THR A 17 9.91 4.07 -13.38
N ASN A 18 9.09 3.73 -14.38
CA ASN A 18 8.67 4.67 -15.43
C ASN A 18 7.36 5.41 -15.11
N PHE A 19 6.52 4.86 -14.22
CA PHE A 19 5.27 5.48 -13.83
C PHE A 19 5.46 6.26 -12.52
N ASP A 20 5.04 7.52 -12.50
CA ASP A 20 4.94 8.34 -11.31
C ASP A 20 3.73 9.26 -11.44
N PHE A 21 3.21 9.78 -10.33
CA PHE A 21 2.05 10.65 -10.33
C PHE A 21 2.31 11.94 -9.54
N THR A 22 1.58 12.99 -9.88
CA THR A 22 1.54 14.23 -9.13
C THR A 22 0.15 14.41 -8.52
N TYR A 23 0.06 15.11 -7.41
CA TYR A 23 -1.20 15.44 -6.77
C TYR A 23 -1.11 16.79 -6.07
N SER A 24 -2.21 17.54 -6.13
CA SER A 24 -2.41 18.82 -5.46
C SER A 24 -3.60 18.80 -4.49
N ASN A 25 -4.40 17.73 -4.55
CA ASN A 25 -5.59 17.54 -3.73
C ASN A 25 -5.82 16.06 -3.42
N ASN A 26 -6.73 15.78 -2.48
CA ASN A 26 -7.01 14.41 -2.02
C ASN A 26 -7.52 13.50 -3.14
N LYS A 27 -8.29 14.02 -4.11
CA LYS A 27 -8.80 13.19 -5.22
C LYS A 27 -7.67 12.74 -6.15
N GLU A 28 -6.75 13.63 -6.48
CA GLU A 28 -5.57 13.29 -7.29
C GLU A 28 -4.64 12.31 -6.54
N PHE A 29 -4.44 12.51 -5.22
CA PHE A 29 -3.73 11.56 -4.37
C PHE A 29 -4.37 10.17 -4.43
N VAL A 30 -5.69 10.07 -4.23
CA VAL A 30 -6.44 8.81 -4.29
C VAL A 30 -6.26 8.13 -5.64
N ASN A 31 -6.42 8.87 -6.75
CA ASN A 31 -6.23 8.34 -8.10
C ASN A 31 -4.81 7.78 -8.30
N GLY A 32 -3.78 8.53 -7.91
CA GLY A 32 -2.39 8.08 -8.04
C GLY A 32 -2.10 6.81 -7.26
N ILE A 33 -2.61 6.69 -6.01
CA ILE A 33 -2.46 5.44 -5.23
C ILE A 33 -3.22 4.28 -5.88
N ILE A 34 -4.42 4.51 -6.43
CA ILE A 34 -5.18 3.48 -7.18
C ILE A 34 -4.34 2.97 -8.36
N GLU A 35 -3.84 3.87 -9.20
CA GLU A 35 -3.05 3.53 -10.40
C GLU A 35 -1.78 2.76 -10.04
N CYS A 36 -1.04 3.20 -9.02
CA CYS A 36 0.14 2.47 -8.53
C CYS A 36 -0.22 1.08 -7.98
N THR A 37 -1.37 0.96 -7.26
CA THR A 37 -1.84 -0.33 -6.74
C THR A 37 -2.23 -1.27 -7.86
N GLN A 38 -2.95 -0.78 -8.88
CA GLN A 38 -3.33 -1.56 -10.06
C GLN A 38 -2.09 -2.03 -10.84
N LEU A 39 -1.14 -1.13 -11.06
CA LEU A 39 0.13 -1.46 -11.71
C LEU A 39 0.88 -2.54 -10.94
N SER A 40 1.03 -2.41 -9.63
CA SER A 40 1.69 -3.41 -8.79
C SER A 40 0.94 -4.74 -8.81
N ASN A 41 -0.39 -4.72 -8.74
CA ASN A 41 -1.24 -5.90 -8.80
C ASN A 41 -1.14 -6.66 -10.14
N SER A 42 -0.87 -5.96 -11.26
CA SER A 42 -0.75 -6.59 -12.58
C SER A 42 0.40 -7.59 -12.67
N PHE A 43 1.41 -7.46 -11.80
CA PHE A 43 2.56 -8.36 -11.72
C PHE A 43 2.41 -9.48 -10.68
N LEU A 44 1.31 -9.49 -9.93
CA LEU A 44 1.08 -10.44 -8.85
C LEU A 44 0.04 -11.49 -9.24
N PRO A 45 0.18 -12.74 -8.76
CA PRO A 45 -0.87 -13.72 -8.91
C PRO A 45 -2.15 -13.22 -8.20
N PRO A 46 -3.36 -13.54 -8.70
CA PRO A 46 -4.61 -12.94 -8.21
C PRO A 46 -4.80 -13.02 -6.69
N HIS A 47 -4.46 -14.15 -6.07
CA HIS A 47 -4.58 -14.35 -4.61
C HIS A 47 -3.60 -13.49 -3.78
N SER A 48 -2.58 -12.89 -4.41
CA SER A 48 -1.59 -12.01 -3.75
C SER A 48 -1.81 -10.53 -4.04
N ARG A 49 -2.81 -10.18 -4.86
CA ARG A 49 -3.14 -8.80 -5.19
C ARG A 49 -3.68 -8.06 -3.97
N SER A 50 -3.26 -6.82 -3.82
CA SER A 50 -3.77 -5.94 -2.77
C SER A 50 -5.20 -5.49 -3.07
N ILE A 51 -5.99 -5.35 -2.03
CA ILE A 51 -7.34 -4.77 -2.12
C ILE A 51 -7.18 -3.25 -2.20
N ILE A 52 -7.52 -2.68 -3.35
CA ILE A 52 -7.24 -1.27 -3.69
C ILE A 52 -7.72 -0.30 -2.60
N ILE A 53 -8.93 -0.44 -2.10
CA ILE A 53 -9.46 0.48 -1.10
C ILE A 53 -8.69 0.41 0.23
N ILE A 54 -8.12 -0.75 0.60
CA ILE A 54 -7.25 -0.88 1.79
C ILE A 54 -5.95 -0.13 1.55
N SER A 55 -5.31 -0.32 0.37
CA SER A 55 -4.09 0.40 0.01
C SER A 55 -4.28 1.91 0.07
N VAL A 56 -5.37 2.43 -0.52
CA VAL A 56 -5.68 3.86 -0.52
C VAL A 56 -5.94 4.37 0.91
N ALA A 57 -6.73 3.64 1.69
CA ALA A 57 -7.08 4.05 3.05
C ALA A 57 -5.86 4.10 3.98
N GLN A 58 -4.96 3.11 3.90
CA GLN A 58 -3.72 3.12 4.67
C GLN A 58 -2.79 4.23 4.19
N ALA A 59 -2.60 4.43 2.88
CA ALA A 59 -1.81 5.55 2.37
C ALA A 59 -2.34 6.90 2.88
N ALA A 60 -3.66 7.12 2.82
CA ALA A 60 -4.28 8.35 3.30
C ALA A 60 -4.09 8.56 4.81
N LEU A 61 -4.25 7.49 5.60
CA LEU A 61 -4.14 7.54 7.06
C LEU A 61 -2.70 7.77 7.52
N GLU A 62 -1.73 7.03 6.95
CA GLU A 62 -0.32 7.04 7.36
C GLU A 62 0.42 8.31 6.88
N SER A 63 0.00 8.88 5.76
CA SER A 63 0.68 10.03 5.15
C SER A 63 -0.06 11.36 5.29
N ASP A 64 -1.18 11.41 6.03
CA ASP A 64 -2.09 12.57 6.01
C ASP A 64 -2.43 12.99 4.58
N TRP A 65 -2.96 12.04 3.80
CA TRP A 65 -3.31 12.27 2.39
C TRP A 65 -2.11 12.74 1.54
N GLY A 66 -0.94 12.21 1.81
CA GLY A 66 0.30 12.58 1.14
C GLY A 66 0.93 13.90 1.60
N LYS A 67 0.40 14.55 2.66
CA LYS A 67 0.90 15.84 3.15
C LYS A 67 2.01 15.73 4.18
N SER A 68 2.20 14.54 4.78
CA SER A 68 3.26 14.33 5.76
C SER A 68 4.65 14.59 5.17
N ARG A 69 5.60 14.96 6.02
CA ARG A 69 7.00 15.18 5.60
C ARG A 69 7.59 13.96 4.89
N PHE A 70 7.29 12.75 5.38
CA PHE A 70 7.80 11.52 4.79
C PHE A 70 7.22 11.23 3.40
N ALA A 71 5.96 11.62 3.17
CA ALA A 71 5.35 11.55 1.85
C ALA A 71 5.95 12.58 0.89
N GLN A 72 6.20 13.81 1.35
CA GLN A 72 6.67 14.91 0.51
C GLN A 72 8.18 14.80 0.19
N GLU A 73 9.02 14.47 1.18
CA GLU A 73 10.47 14.43 1.02
C GLU A 73 10.99 13.04 0.63
N GLY A 74 10.22 11.98 0.95
CA GLY A 74 10.67 10.59 0.80
C GLY A 74 9.75 9.69 -0.03
N ASN A 75 8.66 10.22 -0.62
CA ASN A 75 7.66 9.43 -1.34
C ASN A 75 7.10 8.24 -0.52
N ASN A 76 7.19 8.29 0.82
CA ASN A 76 6.79 7.21 1.70
C ASN A 76 5.38 7.46 2.25
N PHE A 77 4.40 6.77 1.68
CA PHE A 77 2.98 6.92 2.03
C PHE A 77 2.50 5.98 3.13
N TYR A 78 3.33 5.02 3.55
CA TYR A 78 2.91 3.94 4.45
C TYR A 78 3.76 3.85 5.73
N GLY A 79 4.69 4.79 5.94
CA GLY A 79 5.56 4.79 7.11
C GLY A 79 6.55 3.61 7.15
N VAL A 80 6.92 3.06 5.99
CA VAL A 80 7.84 1.92 5.93
C VAL A 80 9.21 2.31 6.50
N ILE A 81 9.67 1.50 7.46
CA ILE A 81 10.94 1.70 8.16
C ILE A 81 12.10 1.16 7.30
N GLU A 82 13.22 1.89 7.32
CA GLU A 82 14.49 1.41 6.76
C GLU A 82 15.34 0.80 7.87
N SER A 83 15.83 -0.41 7.66
CA SER A 83 16.68 -1.13 8.61
C SER A 83 18.18 -0.98 8.30
N ASP A 84 18.53 -0.66 7.05
CA ASP A 84 19.91 -0.47 6.62
C ASP A 84 20.29 1.01 6.75
N PRO A 85 21.23 1.35 7.67
CA PRO A 85 21.65 2.73 7.88
C PRO A 85 22.45 3.31 6.70
N THR A 86 22.90 2.49 5.76
CA THR A 86 23.61 2.92 4.55
C THR A 86 22.65 3.29 3.42
N SER A 87 21.40 2.83 3.50
CA SER A 87 20.34 3.17 2.54
C SER A 87 19.82 4.60 2.75
N LYS A 88 19.27 5.19 1.70
CA LYS A 88 18.66 6.52 1.74
C LYS A 88 17.44 6.52 2.67
N HIS A 89 17.44 7.37 3.68
CA HIS A 89 16.38 7.44 4.68
C HIS A 89 16.18 8.86 5.24
N LEU A 90 15.01 9.10 5.82
CA LEU A 90 14.69 10.26 6.64
C LEU A 90 14.59 9.84 8.11
N LYS A 91 15.07 10.68 9.03
CA LYS A 91 14.95 10.43 10.46
C LYS A 91 13.62 10.96 10.99
N ALA A 92 12.97 10.19 11.88
CA ALA A 92 11.79 10.68 12.59
C ALA A 92 12.18 11.80 13.59
N LEU A 93 11.43 12.91 13.59
CA LEU A 93 11.75 14.09 14.41
C LEU A 93 11.70 13.78 15.91
N GLY A 94 10.75 12.97 16.36
CA GLY A 94 10.59 12.59 17.77
C GLY A 94 11.50 11.44 18.24
N ASN A 95 12.08 10.68 17.30
CA ASN A 95 12.98 9.57 17.58
C ASN A 95 13.96 9.37 16.42
N PRO A 96 15.16 9.97 16.47
CA PRO A 96 16.16 9.88 15.40
C PRO A 96 16.70 8.46 15.12
N SER A 97 16.43 7.50 16.00
CA SER A 97 16.78 6.09 15.78
C SER A 97 15.85 5.41 14.78
N ILE A 98 14.68 5.99 14.53
CA ILE A 98 13.73 5.47 13.53
C ILE A 98 14.10 6.10 12.18
N MET A 99 14.52 5.25 11.27
CA MET A 99 14.81 5.59 9.88
C MET A 99 13.61 5.25 9.01
N ILE A 100 13.11 6.22 8.27
CA ILE A 100 11.97 6.08 7.36
C ILE A 100 12.52 5.97 5.94
N ARG A 101 12.16 4.91 5.23
CA ARG A 101 12.63 4.63 3.88
C ARG A 101 12.29 5.76 2.91
N VAL A 102 13.21 6.07 2.00
CA VAL A 102 13.03 7.04 0.92
C VAL A 102 12.95 6.29 -0.40
N TYR A 103 11.96 6.62 -1.21
CA TYR A 103 11.77 6.07 -2.54
C TYR A 103 12.05 7.14 -3.60
N ASP A 104 12.59 6.72 -4.75
CA ASP A 104 12.82 7.64 -5.87
C ASP A 104 11.50 7.97 -6.58
N LYS A 105 10.54 7.03 -6.59
CA LYS A 105 9.20 7.15 -7.17
C LYS A 105 8.11 6.82 -6.17
N LYS A 106 6.97 7.47 -6.31
CA LYS A 106 5.81 7.27 -5.42
C LYS A 106 5.24 5.86 -5.50
N CYS A 107 5.20 5.27 -6.70
CA CYS A 107 4.70 3.91 -6.87
C CYS A 107 5.62 2.83 -6.26
N GLU A 108 6.89 3.12 -6.04
CA GLU A 108 7.79 2.21 -5.33
C GLU A 108 7.35 2.01 -3.87
N SER A 109 6.90 3.09 -3.22
CA SER A 109 6.31 3.02 -1.86
C SER A 109 5.06 2.13 -1.83
N VAL A 110 4.20 2.22 -2.85
CA VAL A 110 3.00 1.37 -2.95
C VAL A 110 3.38 -0.08 -3.18
N ALA A 111 4.34 -0.35 -4.07
CA ALA A 111 4.80 -1.70 -4.36
C ALA A 111 5.47 -2.36 -3.14
N ASP A 112 6.30 -1.60 -2.40
CA ASP A 112 6.96 -2.10 -1.19
C ASP A 112 5.95 -2.38 -0.08
N TYR A 113 4.95 -1.51 0.13
CA TYR A 113 3.84 -1.77 1.03
C TYR A 113 3.08 -3.07 0.66
N ILE A 114 2.75 -3.28 -0.62
CA ILE A 114 2.08 -4.51 -1.07
C ILE A 114 2.96 -5.73 -0.81
N ASN A 115 4.26 -5.62 -1.07
CA ASN A 115 5.22 -6.67 -0.75
C ASN A 115 5.28 -6.95 0.77
N LEU A 116 5.31 -5.92 1.60
CA LEU A 116 5.27 -6.03 3.06
C LEU A 116 4.04 -6.82 3.54
N LEU A 117 2.85 -6.49 3.05
CA LEU A 117 1.63 -7.23 3.39
C LEU A 117 1.65 -8.69 2.90
N ASN A 118 2.36 -8.97 1.80
CA ASN A 118 2.46 -10.30 1.22
C ASN A 118 3.50 -11.21 1.88
N THR A 119 4.54 -10.64 2.51
CA THR A 119 5.73 -11.42 2.92
C THR A 119 6.02 -11.35 4.41
N HIS A 120 5.63 -10.25 5.09
CA HIS A 120 5.99 -10.08 6.48
C HIS A 120 5.10 -10.91 7.41
N HIS A 121 5.73 -11.59 8.37
CA HIS A 121 5.07 -12.55 9.28
C HIS A 121 3.95 -11.92 10.15
N LEU A 122 4.03 -10.64 10.47
CA LEU A 122 2.98 -9.91 11.21
C LEU A 122 1.64 -9.87 10.47
N PHE A 123 1.63 -10.05 9.15
CA PHE A 123 0.43 -10.00 8.31
C PHE A 123 -0.01 -11.39 7.82
N LYS A 124 0.40 -12.45 8.51
CA LYS A 124 0.04 -13.82 8.15
C LYS A 124 -1.48 -14.02 8.15
N ASP A 125 -2.18 -13.53 9.16
CA ASP A 125 -3.64 -13.62 9.24
C ASP A 125 -4.32 -12.88 8.07
N TYR A 126 -3.77 -11.73 7.65
CA TYR A 126 -4.24 -11.00 6.48
C TYR A 126 -4.04 -11.82 5.20
N GLN A 127 -2.87 -12.42 5.03
CA GLN A 127 -2.54 -13.24 3.86
C GLN A 127 -3.47 -14.45 3.75
N GLU A 128 -3.65 -15.20 4.84
CA GLU A 128 -4.50 -16.39 4.90
C GLU A 128 -5.97 -16.05 4.64
N LEU A 129 -6.50 -15.00 5.26
CA LEU A 129 -7.88 -14.58 5.06
C LEU A 129 -8.12 -14.10 3.62
N ARG A 130 -7.17 -13.33 3.04
CA ARG A 130 -7.27 -12.88 1.66
C ARG A 130 -7.29 -14.04 0.66
N ILE A 131 -6.42 -15.05 0.84
CA ILE A 131 -6.42 -16.27 0.03
C ILE A 131 -7.75 -17.01 0.16
N LYS A 132 -8.28 -17.16 1.38
CA LYS A 132 -9.57 -17.78 1.62
C LYS A 132 -10.71 -17.06 0.89
N GLN A 133 -10.73 -15.74 0.97
CA GLN A 133 -11.74 -14.91 0.29
C GLN A 133 -11.59 -15.00 -1.25
N TYR A 134 -10.36 -15.01 -1.76
CA TYR A 134 -10.12 -15.22 -3.17
C TYR A 134 -10.68 -16.57 -3.66
N VAL A 135 -10.46 -17.65 -2.92
CA VAL A 135 -10.94 -19.01 -3.27
C VAL A 135 -12.48 -19.09 -3.19
N SER A 136 -13.11 -18.42 -2.20
CA SER A 136 -14.57 -18.41 -2.07
C SER A 136 -15.28 -17.48 -3.06
N GLY A 137 -14.56 -16.53 -3.68
CA GLY A 137 -15.14 -15.48 -4.51
C GLY A 137 -15.87 -14.38 -3.72
N GLU A 138 -15.83 -14.42 -2.37
CA GLU A 138 -16.50 -13.46 -1.50
C GLU A 138 -15.48 -12.58 -0.78
N VAL A 139 -15.43 -11.28 -1.11
CA VAL A 139 -14.52 -10.32 -0.48
C VAL A 139 -15.21 -9.55 0.64
N ASN A 140 -14.72 -9.71 1.87
CA ASN A 140 -15.10 -8.91 3.02
C ASN A 140 -13.96 -8.00 3.45
N VAL A 141 -13.96 -6.78 2.94
CA VAL A 141 -12.91 -5.76 3.21
C VAL A 141 -12.78 -5.48 4.71
N MET A 142 -13.89 -5.38 5.44
CA MET A 142 -13.86 -5.05 6.87
C MET A 142 -13.25 -6.18 7.71
N ALA A 143 -13.45 -7.44 7.32
CA ALA A 143 -12.80 -8.58 7.96
C ALA A 143 -11.28 -8.58 7.69
N LEU A 144 -10.85 -8.24 6.47
CA LEU A 144 -9.41 -8.08 6.16
C LEU A 144 -8.78 -6.96 7.00
N VAL A 145 -9.46 -5.83 7.15
CA VAL A 145 -8.98 -4.70 7.97
C VAL A 145 -8.73 -5.11 9.42
N GLU A 146 -9.58 -5.97 10.01
CA GLU A 146 -9.37 -6.46 11.39
C GLU A 146 -8.05 -7.24 11.57
N THR A 147 -7.54 -7.86 10.53
CA THR A 147 -6.27 -8.59 10.59
C THR A 147 -5.03 -7.68 10.53
N LEU A 148 -5.21 -6.38 10.26
CA LEU A 148 -4.13 -5.39 10.17
C LEU A 148 -3.80 -4.70 11.50
N LYS A 149 -4.32 -5.19 12.63
CA LYS A 149 -4.09 -4.61 13.98
C LYS A 149 -2.62 -4.47 14.37
N GLY A 150 -1.73 -5.27 13.80
CA GLY A 150 -0.29 -5.19 14.04
C GLY A 150 0.45 -4.14 13.19
N TYR A 151 -0.26 -3.39 12.33
CA TYR A 151 0.36 -2.39 11.45
C TYR A 151 0.84 -1.15 12.21
N ALA A 152 0.10 -0.71 13.22
CA ALA A 152 0.43 0.45 14.04
C ALA A 152 0.27 0.14 15.53
N VAL A 153 1.00 0.89 16.36
CA VAL A 153 0.92 0.77 17.83
C VAL A 153 -0.32 1.45 18.41
N ASP A 154 -1.01 2.29 17.65
CA ASP A 154 -2.22 3.00 18.08
C ASP A 154 -3.38 2.00 18.26
N PRO A 155 -3.95 1.85 19.47
CA PRO A 155 -5.07 0.95 19.71
C PRO A 155 -6.34 1.32 18.94
N ALA A 156 -6.48 2.59 18.51
CA ALA A 156 -7.58 3.07 17.70
C ALA A 156 -7.34 2.90 16.18
N TYR A 157 -6.20 2.30 15.78
CA TYR A 157 -5.81 2.20 14.37
C TYR A 157 -6.87 1.58 13.47
N ILE A 158 -7.39 0.42 13.84
CA ILE A 158 -8.42 -0.28 13.05
C ILE A 158 -9.69 0.55 12.93
N LEU A 159 -10.08 1.25 14.00
CA LEU A 159 -11.25 2.13 13.97
C LEU A 159 -11.05 3.30 12.99
N LYS A 160 -9.87 3.93 13.03
CA LYS A 160 -9.49 5.00 12.09
C LYS A 160 -9.46 4.49 10.64
N LEU A 161 -8.84 3.34 10.40
CA LEU A 161 -8.76 2.75 9.07
C LEU A 161 -10.16 2.43 8.49
N LYS A 162 -11.06 1.85 9.28
CA LYS A 162 -12.46 1.61 8.89
C LYS A 162 -13.21 2.91 8.62
N ALA A 163 -12.97 3.95 9.41
CA ALA A 163 -13.57 5.27 9.18
C ALA A 163 -13.08 5.88 7.86
N THR A 164 -11.78 5.78 7.57
CA THR A 164 -11.19 6.25 6.30
C THR A 164 -11.75 5.49 5.10
N ILE A 165 -11.93 4.17 5.20
CA ILE A 165 -12.57 3.39 4.13
C ILE A 165 -14.00 3.85 3.87
N ARG A 166 -14.82 4.04 4.94
CA ARG A 166 -16.20 4.54 4.78
C ARG A 166 -16.24 5.93 4.14
N TYR A 167 -15.31 6.80 4.55
CA TYR A 167 -15.16 8.13 3.94
C TYR A 167 -14.84 8.02 2.44
N LEU A 168 -13.86 7.19 2.06
CA LEU A 168 -13.48 6.98 0.67
C LEU A 168 -14.65 6.45 -0.18
N LEU A 169 -15.40 5.47 0.32
CA LEU A 169 -16.57 4.93 -0.37
C LEU A 169 -17.68 5.98 -0.56
N LYS A 170 -17.84 6.88 0.41
CA LYS A 170 -18.82 7.96 0.35
C LYS A 170 -18.41 9.08 -0.62
N GLU A 171 -17.16 9.56 -0.52
CA GLU A 171 -16.68 10.72 -1.28
C GLU A 171 -16.25 10.37 -2.71
N TYR A 172 -15.78 9.14 -2.93
CA TYR A 172 -15.26 8.68 -4.21
C TYR A 172 -15.90 7.37 -4.71
N PRO A 173 -17.25 7.23 -4.69
CA PRO A 173 -17.91 5.95 -4.97
C PRO A 173 -17.57 5.40 -6.36
N ARG A 174 -17.37 6.26 -7.35
CA ARG A 174 -17.05 5.87 -8.74
C ARG A 174 -15.65 5.28 -8.90
N LEU A 175 -14.72 5.57 -7.99
CA LEU A 175 -13.34 5.09 -8.08
C LEU A 175 -13.19 3.65 -7.58
N PHE A 176 -14.11 3.16 -6.76
CA PHE A 176 -14.05 1.84 -6.13
C PHE A 176 -15.06 0.82 -6.67
N HIS A 177 -15.96 1.24 -7.59
CA HIS A 177 -16.93 0.35 -8.24
C HIS A 177 -16.33 -0.55 -9.33
N ILE A 178 -15.12 -0.25 -9.82
CA ILE A 178 -14.49 -0.96 -10.94
C ILE A 178 -13.73 -2.24 -10.48
N SER A 179 -13.57 -2.47 -9.19
CA SER A 179 -12.70 -3.52 -8.67
C SER A 179 -13.40 -4.80 -8.20
N VAL A 180 -14.68 -4.99 -8.52
CA VAL A 180 -15.44 -6.21 -8.15
C VAL A 180 -15.47 -7.23 -9.30
N ASP A 181 -15.18 -6.82 -10.55
CA ASP A 181 -15.35 -7.65 -11.74
C ASP A 181 -14.03 -7.92 -12.51
N ALA A 182 -12.88 -8.06 -11.83
CA ALA A 182 -11.64 -8.44 -12.53
C ALA A 182 -10.82 -9.47 -11.75
#